data_e9ee26df8ae95617d496d9ab356f62f1
#
_entry.id   e9ee26df8ae95617d496d9ab356f62f1
#
_cell.length_a   1.000
_cell.length_b   1.000
_cell.length_c   1.000
_cell.angle_alpha   90.00
_cell.angle_beta   90.00
_cell.angle_gamma   90.00
#
_symmetry.space_group_name_H-M   'P 1'
#
loop_
_entity.id
_entity.type
_entity.pdbx_description
1 polymer ?
#
loop_
_entity_poly.entity_id
_entity_poly.type
_entity_poly.pdbx_seq_one_letter_code
_entity_poly.pdbx_strand_id
1 'polypeptide(L)'
;LEHYADDFEQHGCYQLELPNDPLPTVVSRNRSVMRPYGAWVVIAPFNFPLALAGGPTAAALVTGNTVVVKGATDTPWAGRLLADCIRDAGLPPGVFQYLSGSGREVGEALSAHPATAGIPGADALQEGVGLGRTVA
;
A
#
# COMPACT_ATOMS: atom_id res chain seq x y z
N LEU A 1 8.64 -1.43 -9.98
CA LEU A 1 8.78 -0.75 -8.68
C LEU A 1 9.49 0.59 -8.83
N GLU A 2 10.56 0.69 -9.60
CA GLU A 2 11.29 1.95 -9.87
C GLU A 2 10.36 3.08 -10.31
N HIS A 3 9.46 2.81 -11.25
CA HIS A 3 8.52 3.82 -11.76
C HIS A 3 7.76 4.58 -10.65
N TYR A 4 7.35 3.93 -9.57
CA TYR A 4 6.67 4.62 -8.45
C TYR A 4 7.63 5.52 -7.65
N ALA A 5 8.89 5.12 -7.51
CA ALA A 5 9.90 5.93 -6.85
C ALA A 5 10.26 7.15 -7.70
N ASP A 6 10.48 6.93 -9.00
CA ASP A 6 10.78 7.99 -9.97
C ASP A 6 9.64 9.03 -10.03
N ASP A 7 8.39 8.56 -10.08
CA ASP A 7 7.21 9.43 -10.09
C ASP A 7 7.10 10.26 -8.80
N PHE A 8 7.35 9.63 -7.66
CA PHE A 8 7.35 10.30 -6.37
C PHE A 8 8.44 11.39 -6.28
N GLU A 9 9.64 11.11 -6.76
CA GLU A 9 10.74 12.08 -6.81
C GLU A 9 10.47 13.21 -7.81
N GLN A 10 10.02 12.87 -9.02
CA GLN A 10 9.69 13.86 -10.06
C GLN A 10 8.63 14.87 -9.63
N HIS A 11 7.68 14.43 -8.81
CA HIS A 11 6.63 15.30 -8.28
C HIS A 11 6.95 15.91 -6.91
N GLY A 12 8.25 16.00 -6.54
CA GLY A 12 8.67 16.63 -5.29
C GLY A 12 8.06 16.01 -4.03
N CYS A 13 7.94 14.68 -4.02
CA CYS A 13 7.27 13.91 -2.97
C CYS A 13 5.82 14.35 -2.74
N TYR A 14 5.15 14.82 -3.80
CA TYR A 14 3.78 15.34 -3.78
C TYR A 14 3.56 16.45 -2.73
N GLN A 15 4.56 17.30 -2.55
CA GLN A 15 4.45 18.53 -1.77
C GLN A 15 4.35 19.73 -2.72
N LEU A 16 3.27 20.48 -2.60
CA LEU A 16 3.00 21.65 -3.45
C LEU A 16 2.89 22.90 -2.58
N GLU A 17 3.67 23.92 -2.90
CA GLU A 17 3.44 25.27 -2.37
C GLU A 17 2.17 25.84 -3.02
N LEU A 18 1.28 26.36 -2.21
CA LEU A 18 0.03 26.96 -2.64
C LEU A 18 0.13 28.50 -2.54
N PRO A 19 -0.69 29.25 -3.29
CA PRO A 19 -0.76 30.69 -3.14
C PRO A 19 -1.06 31.09 -1.71
N ASN A 20 -0.36 32.10 -1.22
CA ASN A 20 -0.64 32.68 0.09
C ASN A 20 -1.96 33.47 0.06
N ASP A 21 -2.61 33.58 1.22
CA ASP A 21 -3.83 34.37 1.35
C ASP A 21 -3.52 35.86 1.14
N PRO A 22 -4.33 36.58 0.37
CA PRO A 22 -4.13 38.00 0.05
C PRO A 22 -4.57 38.91 1.20
N LEU A 23 -4.24 38.55 2.45
CA LEU A 23 -4.61 39.33 3.63
C LEU A 23 -3.49 40.30 4.02
N PRO A 24 -3.75 41.61 4.12
CA PRO A 24 -2.70 42.62 4.31
C PRO A 24 -2.01 42.56 5.68
N THR A 25 -2.59 41.88 6.66
CA THR A 25 -2.09 41.82 8.05
C THR A 25 -1.61 40.44 8.47
N VAL A 26 -1.73 39.43 7.61
CA VAL A 26 -1.39 38.05 7.89
C VAL A 26 -0.44 37.50 6.86
N VAL A 27 0.68 36.94 7.28
CA VAL A 27 1.58 36.21 6.40
C VAL A 27 1.20 34.72 6.50
N SER A 28 0.48 34.23 5.50
CA SER A 28 0.22 32.80 5.35
C SER A 28 1.31 32.12 4.53
N ARG A 29 1.59 30.86 4.83
CA ARG A 29 2.40 29.96 4.01
C ARG A 29 1.59 28.69 3.81
N ASN A 30 0.98 28.58 2.64
CA ASN A 30 0.06 27.49 2.32
C ASN A 30 0.79 26.42 1.51
N ARG A 31 0.62 25.17 1.88
CA ARG A 31 1.11 24.04 1.09
C ARG A 31 0.18 22.84 1.22
N SER A 32 0.11 22.09 0.14
CA SER A 32 -0.52 20.77 0.10
C SER A 32 0.56 19.71 0.35
N VAL A 33 0.32 18.81 1.29
CA VAL A 33 1.30 17.77 1.67
C VAL A 33 0.59 16.43 1.74
N MET A 34 1.06 15.46 0.96
CA MET A 34 0.62 14.07 1.15
C MET A 34 1.15 13.50 2.46
N ARG A 35 0.33 12.71 3.12
CA ARG A 35 0.67 12.00 4.35
C ARG A 35 0.37 10.52 4.20
N PRO A 36 1.16 9.64 4.83
CA PRO A 36 0.81 8.23 4.93
C PRO A 36 -0.58 8.06 5.52
N TYR A 37 -1.35 7.15 4.95
CA TYR A 37 -2.72 6.90 5.39
C TYR A 37 -2.78 5.85 6.52
N GLY A 38 -1.80 4.94 6.56
CA GLY A 38 -1.69 3.92 7.61
C GLY A 38 -1.25 2.55 7.10
N ALA A 39 -1.81 1.49 7.67
CA ALA A 39 -1.51 0.12 7.29
C ALA A 39 -2.40 -0.34 6.12
N TRP A 40 -1.79 -0.69 5.01
CA TRP A 40 -2.47 -1.21 3.82
C TRP A 40 -2.38 -2.73 3.76
N VAL A 41 -3.46 -3.36 3.33
CA VAL A 41 -3.53 -4.80 3.11
C VAL A 41 -3.61 -5.07 1.62
N VAL A 42 -2.63 -5.78 1.07
CA VAL A 42 -2.61 -6.21 -0.32
C VAL A 42 -2.95 -7.69 -0.39
N ILE A 43 -4.08 -8.03 -1.00
CA ILE A 43 -4.51 -9.42 -1.23
C ILE A 43 -4.19 -9.78 -2.66
N ALA A 44 -3.16 -10.59 -2.85
CA ALA A 44 -2.66 -10.94 -4.17
C ALA A 44 -3.43 -12.11 -4.79
N PRO A 45 -3.86 -12.01 -6.06
CA PRO A 45 -4.46 -13.12 -6.79
C PRO A 45 -3.42 -14.11 -7.30
N PHE A 46 -3.87 -15.28 -7.73
CA PHE A 46 -2.98 -16.33 -8.22
C PHE A 46 -2.49 -16.12 -9.67
N ASN A 47 -3.26 -15.42 -10.51
CA ASN A 47 -2.99 -15.29 -11.95
C ASN A 47 -1.82 -14.35 -12.28
N PHE A 48 -1.57 -13.29 -11.48
CA PHE A 48 -0.42 -12.40 -11.60
C PHE A 48 0.21 -12.13 -10.23
N PRO A 49 0.73 -13.15 -9.56
CA PRO A 49 1.03 -13.10 -8.12
C PRO A 49 2.17 -12.15 -7.75
N LEU A 50 3.08 -11.83 -8.68
CA LEU A 50 4.15 -10.85 -8.44
C LEU A 50 3.71 -9.43 -8.81
N ALA A 51 3.08 -9.25 -9.98
CA ALA A 51 2.73 -7.92 -10.46
C ALA A 51 1.64 -7.27 -9.61
N LEU A 52 0.56 -8.03 -9.31
CA LEU A 52 -0.57 -7.54 -8.54
C LEU A 52 -0.31 -7.50 -7.02
N ALA A 53 0.72 -8.19 -6.53
CA ALA A 53 1.23 -7.97 -5.19
C ALA A 53 2.23 -6.80 -5.14
N GLY A 54 3.18 -6.76 -6.06
CA GLY A 54 4.29 -5.82 -6.06
C GLY A 54 3.89 -4.38 -6.37
N GLY A 55 2.99 -4.16 -7.34
CA GLY A 55 2.54 -2.83 -7.72
C GLY A 55 1.91 -2.07 -6.56
N PRO A 56 0.80 -2.55 -6.00
CA PRO A 56 0.16 -1.89 -4.85
C PRO A 56 1.07 -1.77 -3.62
N THR A 57 1.91 -2.79 -3.37
CA THR A 57 2.89 -2.75 -2.29
C THR A 57 3.88 -1.61 -2.47
N ALA A 58 4.43 -1.45 -3.67
CA ALA A 58 5.39 -0.37 -3.95
C ALA A 58 4.75 1.01 -3.84
N ALA A 59 3.54 1.17 -4.40
CA ALA A 59 2.80 2.43 -4.31
C ALA A 59 2.51 2.83 -2.85
N ALA A 60 2.13 1.88 -2.01
CA ALA A 60 1.89 2.14 -0.59
C ALA A 60 3.19 2.46 0.16
N LEU A 61 4.27 1.71 -0.08
CA LEU A 61 5.56 1.91 0.60
C LEU A 61 6.21 3.24 0.24
N VAL A 62 6.23 3.62 -1.05
CA VAL A 62 6.85 4.88 -1.51
C VAL A 62 6.14 6.11 -0.94
N THR A 63 4.86 5.99 -0.65
CA THR A 63 4.07 7.05 0.00
C THR A 63 4.09 7.00 1.53
N GLY A 64 5.00 6.19 2.11
CA GLY A 64 5.28 6.14 3.54
C GLY A 64 4.31 5.27 4.37
N ASN A 65 3.45 4.50 3.73
CA ASN A 65 2.55 3.58 4.43
C ASN A 65 3.25 2.27 4.82
N THR A 66 2.65 1.54 5.74
CA THR A 66 3.03 0.16 6.04
C THR A 66 2.14 -0.80 5.26
N VAL A 67 2.66 -2.00 4.94
CA VAL A 67 1.96 -2.95 4.09
C VAL A 67 1.98 -4.36 4.66
N VAL A 68 0.83 -5.00 4.66
CA VAL A 68 0.68 -6.43 4.90
C VAL A 68 0.22 -7.08 3.59
N VAL A 69 1.04 -7.95 3.03
CA VAL A 69 0.70 -8.72 1.82
C VAL A 69 0.20 -10.10 2.22
N LYS A 70 -1.00 -10.45 1.81
CA LYS A 70 -1.52 -11.82 1.84
C LYS A 70 -1.32 -12.43 0.46
N GLY A 71 -0.40 -13.39 0.36
CA GLY A 71 -0.18 -14.13 -0.88
C GLY A 71 -1.37 -15.02 -1.25
N ALA A 72 -1.56 -15.30 -2.54
CA ALA A 72 -2.54 -16.26 -3.00
C ALA A 72 -2.21 -17.68 -2.49
N THR A 73 -3.25 -18.44 -2.13
CA THR A 73 -3.10 -19.80 -1.62
C THR A 73 -2.43 -20.73 -2.61
N ASP A 74 -2.73 -20.53 -3.91
CA ASP A 74 -2.23 -21.39 -4.99
C ASP A 74 -0.81 -21.02 -5.46
N THR A 75 -0.34 -19.82 -5.14
CA THR A 75 0.99 -19.32 -5.56
C THR A 75 1.80 -18.72 -4.42
N PRO A 76 1.95 -19.41 -3.27
CA PRO A 76 2.58 -18.84 -2.07
C PRO A 76 4.06 -18.52 -2.28
N TRP A 77 4.73 -19.27 -3.16
CA TRP A 77 6.15 -19.09 -3.45
C TRP A 77 6.45 -17.74 -4.13
N ALA A 78 5.58 -17.29 -5.03
CA ALA A 78 5.75 -15.99 -5.69
C ALA A 78 5.71 -14.84 -4.68
N GLY A 79 4.74 -14.85 -3.77
CA GLY A 79 4.67 -13.86 -2.69
C GLY A 79 5.86 -13.93 -1.72
N ARG A 80 6.36 -15.14 -1.46
CA ARG A 80 7.56 -15.33 -0.65
C ARG A 80 8.79 -14.72 -1.29
N LEU A 81 9.00 -14.91 -2.60
CA LEU A 81 10.10 -14.29 -3.33
C LEU A 81 10.04 -12.76 -3.27
N LEU A 82 8.86 -12.18 -3.43
CA LEU A 82 8.66 -10.74 -3.27
C LEU A 82 9.06 -10.28 -1.85
N ALA A 83 8.62 -11.02 -0.83
CA ALA A 83 8.95 -10.72 0.55
C ALA A 83 10.46 -10.80 0.83
N ASP A 84 11.14 -11.78 0.25
CA ASP A 84 12.59 -11.92 0.39
C ASP A 84 13.32 -10.75 -0.29
N CYS A 85 12.91 -10.33 -1.49
CA CYS A 85 13.47 -9.14 -2.15
C CYS A 85 13.28 -7.86 -1.32
N ILE A 86 12.10 -7.67 -0.73
CA ILE A 86 11.80 -6.49 0.09
C ILE A 86 12.63 -6.51 1.39
N ARG A 87 12.78 -7.68 2.01
CA ARG A 87 13.65 -7.83 3.19
C ARG A 87 15.10 -7.52 2.87
N ASP A 88 15.60 -8.01 1.74
CA ASP A 88 16.99 -7.80 1.32
C ASP A 88 17.26 -6.33 0.94
N ALA A 89 16.22 -5.57 0.58
CA ALA A 89 16.30 -4.12 0.40
C ALA A 89 16.49 -3.34 1.71
N GLY A 90 16.39 -3.99 2.88
CA GLY A 90 16.74 -3.38 4.17
C GLY A 90 15.71 -2.39 4.72
N LEU A 91 14.43 -2.54 4.40
CA LEU A 91 13.37 -1.73 5.00
C LEU A 91 13.33 -1.88 6.52
N PRO A 92 12.94 -0.83 7.26
CA PRO A 92 12.79 -0.91 8.71
C PRO A 92 11.82 -2.03 9.14
N PRO A 93 12.08 -2.70 10.27
CA PRO A 93 11.18 -3.73 10.79
C PRO A 93 9.75 -3.20 10.97
N GLY A 94 8.76 -4.03 10.58
CA GLY A 94 7.35 -3.69 10.72
C GLY A 94 6.74 -2.89 9.56
N VAL A 95 7.57 -2.35 8.66
CA VAL A 95 7.07 -1.60 7.49
C VAL A 95 6.40 -2.52 6.47
N PHE A 96 6.94 -3.71 6.29
CA PHE A 96 6.40 -4.73 5.39
C PHE A 96 6.23 -6.07 6.10
N GLN A 97 5.09 -6.72 5.87
CA GLN A 97 4.77 -8.05 6.37
C GLN A 97 4.22 -8.93 5.24
N TYR A 98 4.58 -10.20 5.25
CA TYR A 98 4.02 -11.19 4.33
C TYR A 98 3.34 -12.31 5.11
N LEU A 99 2.11 -12.61 4.74
CA LEU A 99 1.31 -13.70 5.32
C LEU A 99 0.86 -14.66 4.22
N SER A 100 0.85 -15.93 4.54
CA SER A 100 0.21 -16.98 3.74
C SER A 100 -1.00 -17.53 4.50
N GLY A 101 -1.99 -17.98 3.77
CA GLY A 101 -3.20 -18.58 4.35
C GLY A 101 -4.41 -18.41 3.44
N SER A 102 -5.53 -18.99 3.84
CA SER A 102 -6.76 -18.95 3.05
C SER A 102 -7.33 -17.52 2.97
N GLY A 103 -8.03 -17.21 1.86
CA GLY A 103 -8.78 -15.97 1.72
C GLY A 103 -9.82 -15.82 2.82
N ARG A 104 -10.49 -16.94 3.16
CA ARG A 104 -11.56 -16.98 4.15
C ARG A 104 -11.09 -16.66 5.58
N GLU A 105 -9.92 -17.15 5.99
CA GLU A 105 -9.43 -16.93 7.36
C GLU A 105 -8.56 -15.68 7.45
N VAL A 106 -7.45 -15.68 6.71
CA VAL A 106 -6.47 -14.59 6.78
C VAL A 106 -6.95 -13.36 6.04
N GLY A 107 -7.54 -13.54 4.85
CA GLY A 107 -8.08 -12.43 4.05
C GLY A 107 -9.19 -11.69 4.78
N GLU A 108 -10.20 -12.40 5.32
CA GLU A 108 -11.29 -11.79 6.07
C GLU A 108 -10.78 -11.11 7.34
N ALA A 109 -9.89 -11.75 8.11
CA ALA A 109 -9.33 -11.17 9.33
C ALA A 109 -8.59 -9.86 9.06
N LEU A 110 -7.76 -9.82 8.01
CA LEU A 110 -7.04 -8.61 7.60
C LEU A 110 -8.00 -7.51 7.12
N SER A 111 -9.00 -7.88 6.32
CA SER A 111 -9.95 -6.91 5.77
C SER A 111 -10.85 -6.28 6.83
N ALA A 112 -11.22 -7.06 7.83
CA ALA A 112 -12.07 -6.60 8.93
C ALA A 112 -11.30 -5.91 10.06
N HIS A 113 -9.97 -5.96 10.05
CA HIS A 113 -9.16 -5.45 11.16
C HIS A 113 -9.26 -3.91 11.26
N PRO A 114 -9.53 -3.35 12.44
CA PRO A 114 -9.76 -1.92 12.60
C PRO A 114 -8.53 -1.04 12.27
N ALA A 115 -7.33 -1.60 12.31
CA ALA A 115 -6.11 -0.90 11.92
C ALA A 115 -5.84 -0.93 10.40
N THR A 116 -6.63 -1.66 9.61
CA THR A 116 -6.52 -1.66 8.15
C THR A 116 -7.04 -0.34 7.61
N ALA A 117 -6.14 0.47 7.10
CA ALA A 117 -6.44 1.78 6.54
C ALA A 117 -7.02 1.69 5.12
N GLY A 118 -6.60 0.69 4.34
CA GLY A 118 -7.12 0.47 3.00
C GLY A 118 -6.70 -0.88 2.41
N ILE A 119 -7.46 -1.30 1.41
CA ILE A 119 -7.21 -2.50 0.61
C ILE A 119 -7.24 -2.07 -0.85
N PRO A 120 -6.13 -2.12 -1.58
CA PRO A 120 -6.11 -1.71 -2.98
C PRO A 120 -6.79 -2.75 -3.86
N GLY A 121 -7.68 -2.27 -4.72
CA GLY A 121 -8.13 -2.95 -5.92
C GLY A 121 -9.17 -4.04 -5.80
N ALA A 122 -9.52 -4.56 -6.97
CA ALA A 122 -10.55 -5.58 -7.19
C ALA A 122 -10.10 -7.00 -6.82
N ASP A 123 -8.84 -7.19 -6.45
CA ASP A 123 -8.24 -8.50 -6.24
C ASP A 123 -8.79 -9.22 -5.00
N ALA A 124 -9.26 -8.45 -4.02
CA ALA A 124 -9.95 -8.97 -2.84
C ALA A 124 -11.20 -9.78 -3.21
N LEU A 125 -11.86 -9.46 -4.34
CA LEU A 125 -13.05 -10.18 -4.81
C LEU A 125 -12.72 -11.56 -5.39
N GLN A 126 -11.55 -11.73 -6.01
CA GLN A 126 -11.14 -13.02 -6.59
C GLN A 126 -10.78 -14.05 -5.52
N GLU A 127 -10.32 -13.60 -4.36
CA GLU A 127 -10.01 -14.46 -3.22
C GLU A 127 -11.23 -14.77 -2.33
N GLY A 128 -12.42 -14.30 -2.70
CA GLY A 128 -13.66 -14.53 -1.96
C GLY A 128 -13.75 -13.78 -0.64
N VAL A 129 -13.00 -12.69 -0.52
CA VAL A 129 -13.01 -11.83 0.66
C VAL A 129 -14.17 -10.83 0.55
N GLY A 130 -15.07 -10.84 1.50
CA GLY A 130 -16.14 -9.84 1.58
C GLY A 130 -15.55 -8.45 1.85
N LEU A 131 -15.82 -7.50 0.94
CA LEU A 131 -15.32 -6.13 1.06
C LEU A 131 -16.01 -5.40 2.21
N GLY A 132 -15.38 -5.37 3.37
CA GLY A 132 -15.86 -4.58 4.51
C GLY A 132 -15.64 -3.05 4.36
N ARG A 133 -14.58 -2.64 3.68
CA ARG A 133 -14.24 -1.22 3.40
C ARG A 133 -13.38 -1.12 2.15
N THR A 134 -13.94 -0.67 1.06
CA THR A 134 -13.19 -0.19 -0.10
C THR A 134 -13.05 1.33 0.07
N VAL A 135 -11.84 1.83 0.17
CA VAL A 135 -11.57 3.26 0.01
C VAL A 135 -11.43 3.48 -1.49
N ALA A 136 -12.38 4.21 -2.07
CA ALA A 136 -12.36 4.64 -3.46
C ALA A 136 -11.31 5.72 -3.67
#